data_75f7e09997ba3a06c78f4022aa06bd50
#
_entry.id   75f7e09997ba3a06c78f4022aa06bd50
#
_cell.length_a   1.000
_cell.length_b   1.000
_cell.length_c   1.000
_cell.angle_alpha   90.00
_cell.angle_beta   90.00
_cell.angle_gamma   90.00
#
_symmetry.space_group_name_H-M   'P 1'
#
loop_
_entity.id
_entity.type
_entity.pdbx_description
1 polymer ?
#
loop_
_entity_poly.entity_id
_entity_poly.type
_entity_poly.pdbx_seq_one_letter_code
_entity_poly.pdbx_strand_id
1 'polypeptide(L)'
;MLKFFEQFPEVVAVLSEKEDGTMRLRDDGANMENRNRFFEKAGIDSDRVVGAKLEQGVNAKIILNNKEKIINQTDALITKEKNIFLSVSVADCIPVFFYEIEAKIIGIAHAGWRGIAGGL
;
A
#
# COMPACT_ATOMS: atom_id res chain seq x y z
N MET A 1 -15.03 1.70 -2.90
CA MET A 1 -13.82 2.07 -2.13
C MET A 1 -14.14 2.12 -0.66
N LEU A 2 -13.43 1.33 0.14
CA LEU A 2 -13.56 1.34 1.59
C LEU A 2 -12.56 2.32 2.19
N LYS A 3 -12.98 3.08 3.20
CA LYS A 3 -12.14 4.09 3.85
C LYS A 3 -11.91 3.72 5.30
N PHE A 4 -10.67 3.96 5.77
CA PHE A 4 -10.25 3.68 7.13
C PHE A 4 -9.60 4.92 7.74
N PHE A 5 -9.53 4.98 9.07
CA PHE A 5 -8.91 6.10 9.81
C PHE A 5 -9.54 7.45 9.52
N GLU A 6 -10.84 7.49 9.20
CA GLU A 6 -11.52 8.75 8.84
C GLU A 6 -11.54 9.75 9.99
N GLN A 7 -11.37 9.30 11.25
CA GLN A 7 -11.25 10.18 12.40
C GLN A 7 -9.92 10.96 12.42
N PHE A 8 -8.96 10.60 11.57
CA PHE A 8 -7.67 11.28 11.44
C PHE A 8 -7.59 11.95 10.08
N PRO A 9 -7.90 13.26 9.98
CA PRO A 9 -7.95 13.95 8.68
C PRO A 9 -6.59 14.05 7.98
N GLU A 10 -5.50 13.89 8.71
CA GLU A 10 -4.14 13.92 8.16
C GLU A 10 -3.75 12.62 7.44
N VAL A 11 -4.55 11.56 7.55
CA VAL A 11 -4.25 10.24 6.99
C VAL A 11 -5.30 9.85 5.96
N VAL A 12 -4.85 9.27 4.84
CA VAL A 12 -5.73 8.64 3.85
C VAL A 12 -5.42 7.15 3.85
N ALA A 13 -6.42 6.32 4.11
CA ALA A 13 -6.30 4.88 4.05
C ALA A 13 -7.52 4.30 3.35
N VAL A 14 -7.32 3.72 2.18
CA VAL A 14 -8.41 3.24 1.33
C VAL A 14 -8.11 1.85 0.79
N LEU A 15 -9.16 1.10 0.55
CA LEU A 15 -9.10 -0.23 -0.05
C LEU A 15 -10.01 -0.25 -1.28
N SER A 16 -9.50 -0.72 -2.41
CA SER A 16 -10.29 -0.88 -3.62
C SER A 16 -11.31 -2.00 -3.45
N GLU A 17 -12.39 -1.90 -4.21
CA GLU A 17 -13.43 -2.92 -4.28
C GLU A 17 -13.42 -3.56 -5.66
N LYS A 18 -14.21 -4.62 -5.83
CA LYS A 18 -14.27 -5.37 -7.09
C LYS A 18 -14.55 -4.47 -8.30
N GLU A 19 -15.40 -3.49 -8.14
CA GLU A 19 -15.79 -2.55 -9.20
C GLU A 19 -14.64 -1.64 -9.68
N ASP A 20 -13.59 -1.49 -8.87
CA ASP A 20 -12.42 -0.70 -9.24
C ASP A 20 -11.49 -1.44 -10.21
N GLY A 21 -11.73 -2.73 -10.42
CA GLY A 21 -10.96 -3.56 -11.32
C GLY A 21 -9.73 -4.18 -10.68
N THR A 22 -8.98 -4.89 -11.48
CA THR A 22 -7.77 -5.59 -11.04
C THR A 22 -6.65 -4.59 -10.76
N MET A 23 -6.05 -4.70 -9.56
CA MET A 23 -5.05 -3.74 -9.06
C MET A 23 -3.65 -4.33 -8.96
N ARG A 24 -3.45 -5.59 -9.34
CA ARG A 24 -2.16 -6.26 -9.18
C ARG A 24 -1.04 -5.50 -9.89
N LEU A 25 0.02 -5.22 -9.14
CA LEU A 25 1.20 -4.54 -9.67
C LEU A 25 2.00 -5.52 -10.53
N ARG A 26 2.22 -5.17 -11.80
CA ARG A 26 2.91 -6.00 -12.79
C ARG A 26 3.98 -5.20 -13.52
N ASP A 27 5.07 -5.86 -13.90
CA ASP A 27 6.19 -5.23 -14.60
C ASP A 27 5.83 -4.79 -16.02
N ASP A 28 4.83 -5.45 -16.63
CA ASP A 28 4.40 -5.13 -18.01
C ASP A 28 3.44 -3.92 -18.08
N GLY A 29 3.17 -3.29 -16.95
CA GLY A 29 2.26 -2.15 -16.88
C GLY A 29 0.79 -2.51 -16.93
N ALA A 30 0.43 -3.79 -16.94
CA ALA A 30 -0.97 -4.20 -16.88
C ALA A 30 -1.62 -3.67 -15.59
N ASN A 31 -2.88 -3.33 -15.66
CA ASN A 31 -3.67 -2.80 -14.56
C ASN A 31 -3.33 -1.36 -14.13
N MET A 32 -2.36 -0.70 -14.75
CA MET A 32 -1.98 0.66 -14.37
C MET A 32 -3.12 1.65 -14.56
N GLU A 33 -3.94 1.48 -15.59
CA GLU A 33 -5.12 2.32 -15.80
C GLU A 33 -6.12 2.18 -14.65
N ASN A 34 -6.39 0.95 -14.21
CA ASN A 34 -7.26 0.70 -13.07
C ASN A 34 -6.68 1.33 -11.79
N ARG A 35 -5.39 1.17 -11.58
CA ARG A 35 -4.70 1.72 -10.41
C ARG A 35 -4.76 3.25 -10.40
N ASN A 36 -4.43 3.87 -11.52
CA ASN A 36 -4.44 5.34 -11.63
C ASN A 36 -5.84 5.91 -11.44
N ARG A 37 -6.85 5.27 -12.00
CA ARG A 37 -8.25 5.68 -11.83
C ARG A 37 -8.69 5.58 -10.37
N PHE A 38 -8.28 4.51 -9.68
CA PHE A 38 -8.57 4.34 -8.26
C PHE A 38 -7.89 5.42 -7.42
N PHE A 39 -6.60 5.71 -7.67
CA PHE A 39 -5.87 6.74 -6.94
C PHE A 39 -6.50 8.11 -7.16
N GLU A 40 -6.87 8.44 -8.39
CA GLU A 40 -7.54 9.71 -8.70
C GLU A 40 -8.87 9.83 -7.95
N LYS A 41 -9.67 8.77 -7.96
CA LYS A 41 -10.94 8.71 -7.23
C LYS A 41 -10.74 8.92 -5.72
N ALA A 42 -9.64 8.43 -5.18
CA ALA A 42 -9.30 8.56 -3.77
C ALA A 42 -8.62 9.89 -3.41
N GLY A 43 -8.34 10.74 -4.40
CA GLY A 43 -7.62 11.99 -4.19
C GLY A 43 -6.12 11.79 -3.95
N ILE A 44 -5.57 10.69 -4.44
CA ILE A 44 -4.16 10.34 -4.26
C ILE A 44 -3.41 10.62 -5.56
N ASP A 45 -2.29 11.38 -5.45
CA ASP A 45 -1.39 11.61 -6.57
C ASP A 45 -0.59 10.33 -6.84
N SER A 46 -0.84 9.70 -7.99
CA SER A 46 -0.19 8.44 -8.37
C SER A 46 1.34 8.55 -8.47
N ASP A 47 1.87 9.74 -8.74
CA ASP A 47 3.33 9.96 -8.79
C ASP A 47 3.98 9.85 -7.43
N ARG A 48 3.21 9.93 -6.36
CA ARG A 48 3.69 9.83 -4.98
C ARG A 48 3.41 8.48 -4.34
N VAL A 49 2.92 7.52 -5.13
CA VAL A 49 2.61 6.17 -4.62
C VAL A 49 3.83 5.26 -4.79
N VAL A 50 4.22 4.64 -3.68
CA VAL A 50 5.25 3.60 -3.67
C VAL A 50 4.55 2.27 -3.38
N GLY A 51 4.69 1.32 -4.29
CA GLY A 51 4.04 0.02 -4.19
C GLY A 51 5.02 -1.10 -3.89
N ALA A 52 4.62 -2.05 -3.06
CA ALA A 52 5.39 -3.25 -2.81
C ALA A 52 5.04 -4.33 -3.82
N LYS A 53 6.06 -4.95 -4.41
CA LYS A 53 5.91 -6.18 -5.17
C LYS A 53 6.13 -7.33 -4.22
N LEU A 54 5.07 -8.02 -3.88
CA LEU A 54 5.00 -8.93 -2.75
C LEU A 54 5.78 -10.21 -2.98
N GLU A 55 6.35 -10.75 -1.90
CA GLU A 55 7.10 -12.01 -1.88
C GLU A 55 6.37 -13.10 -1.11
N GLN A 56 5.30 -12.74 -0.39
CA GLN A 56 4.58 -13.62 0.54
C GLN A 56 5.48 -14.12 1.68
N GLY A 57 6.31 -13.22 2.20
CA GLY A 57 7.25 -13.50 3.27
C GLY A 57 7.10 -12.54 4.43
N VAL A 58 8.24 -12.11 4.99
CA VAL A 58 8.31 -11.28 6.20
C VAL A 58 9.16 -10.02 6.03
N ASN A 59 9.39 -9.60 4.80
CA ASN A 59 10.25 -8.44 4.52
C ASN A 59 9.49 -7.14 4.65
N ALA A 60 9.99 -6.26 5.50
CA ALA A 60 9.48 -4.90 5.67
C ALA A 60 10.56 -3.89 5.27
N LYS A 61 10.14 -2.77 4.68
CA LYS A 61 11.07 -1.73 4.24
C LYS A 61 10.59 -0.35 4.65
N ILE A 62 11.54 0.47 5.13
CA ILE A 62 11.29 1.89 5.44
C ILE A 62 11.50 2.70 4.16
N ILE A 63 10.52 3.52 3.83
CA ILE A 63 10.53 4.33 2.62
C ILE A 63 10.90 5.76 2.99
N LEU A 64 11.96 6.28 2.38
CA LEU A 64 12.49 7.61 2.67
C LEU A 64 12.15 8.63 1.57
N ASN A 65 11.81 8.14 0.38
CA ASN A 65 11.44 9.00 -0.76
C ASN A 65 10.64 8.15 -1.77
N ASN A 66 10.15 8.80 -2.82
CA ASN A 66 9.36 8.14 -3.86
C ASN A 66 10.12 7.98 -5.19
N LYS A 67 11.44 7.90 -5.15
CA LYS A 67 12.25 7.71 -6.36
C LYS A 67 12.03 6.33 -6.97
N GLU A 68 11.95 5.30 -6.16
CA GLU A 68 11.56 3.98 -6.60
C GLU A 68 10.05 3.82 -6.40
N LYS A 69 9.32 3.59 -7.49
CA LYS A 69 7.85 3.42 -7.45
C LYS A 69 7.43 2.01 -7.07
N ILE A 70 8.30 1.04 -7.31
CA ILE A 70 8.05 -0.38 -7.01
C ILE A 70 9.21 -0.90 -6.18
N ILE A 71 8.88 -1.42 -5.00
CA ILE A 71 9.85 -2.04 -4.10
C ILE A 71 9.67 -3.54 -4.19
N ASN A 72 10.68 -4.23 -4.71
CA ASN A 72 10.62 -5.67 -4.92
C ASN A 72 10.82 -6.46 -3.63
N GLN A 73 10.32 -7.70 -3.59
CA GLN A 73 10.53 -8.67 -2.52
C GLN A 73 10.20 -8.10 -1.14
N THR A 74 9.07 -7.41 -1.05
CA THR A 74 8.70 -6.67 0.16
C THR A 74 7.23 -6.89 0.47
N ASP A 75 6.92 -7.16 1.72
CA ASP A 75 5.57 -7.49 2.18
C ASP A 75 4.97 -6.42 3.08
N ALA A 76 5.79 -5.47 3.52
CA ALA A 76 5.34 -4.33 4.32
C ALA A 76 6.18 -3.10 4.00
N LEU A 77 5.52 -1.94 3.99
CA LEU A 77 6.16 -0.63 3.79
C LEU A 77 5.81 0.27 4.96
N ILE A 78 6.77 1.07 5.40
CA ILE A 78 6.61 2.01 6.50
C ILE A 78 7.24 3.33 6.09
N THR A 79 6.60 4.46 6.39
CA THR A 79 7.19 5.76 6.16
C THR A 79 6.70 6.80 7.18
N LYS A 80 7.56 7.74 7.51
CA LYS A 80 7.21 8.96 8.24
C LYS A 80 7.16 10.18 7.33
N GLU A 81 7.48 10.00 6.05
CA GLU A 81 7.51 11.09 5.09
C GLU A 81 6.10 11.54 4.72
N LYS A 82 5.88 12.85 4.71
CA LYS A 82 4.63 13.43 4.25
C LYS A 82 4.58 13.36 2.72
N ASN A 83 3.36 13.27 2.18
CA ASN A 83 3.13 13.26 0.74
C ASN A 83 3.68 12.02 0.03
N ILE A 84 3.94 10.93 0.74
CA ILE A 84 4.20 9.62 0.17
C ILE A 84 3.03 8.72 0.53
N PHE A 85 2.50 8.02 -0.45
CA PHE A 85 1.44 7.02 -0.28
C PHE A 85 2.03 5.64 -0.47
N LEU A 86 1.66 4.72 0.40
CA LEU A 86 2.12 3.33 0.35
C LEU A 86 1.01 2.44 -0.17
N SER A 87 1.35 1.47 -1.01
CA SER A 87 0.34 0.55 -1.54
C SER A 87 0.83 -0.89 -1.54
N VAL A 88 -0.11 -1.80 -1.30
CA VAL A 88 0.06 -3.23 -1.54
C VAL A 88 -1.16 -3.74 -2.29
N SER A 89 -0.98 -4.77 -3.11
CA SER A 89 -2.08 -5.43 -3.79
C SER A 89 -2.36 -6.74 -3.06
N VAL A 90 -3.63 -6.98 -2.74
CA VAL A 90 -4.05 -8.18 -2.03
C VAL A 90 -5.14 -8.91 -2.83
N ALA A 91 -5.17 -10.22 -2.75
CA ALA A 91 -6.25 -11.04 -3.32
C ALA A 91 -6.92 -11.84 -2.20
N ASP A 92 -6.27 -12.90 -1.73
CA ASP A 92 -6.81 -13.75 -0.67
C ASP A 92 -6.15 -13.51 0.69
N CYS A 93 -5.34 -12.45 0.78
CA CYS A 93 -4.61 -12.12 1.99
C CYS A 93 -5.20 -10.86 2.64
N ILE A 94 -4.81 -10.60 3.88
CA ILE A 94 -5.34 -9.48 4.65
C ILE A 94 -4.42 -8.27 4.50
N PRO A 95 -4.92 -7.12 4.01
CA PRO A 95 -4.17 -5.88 4.09
C PRO A 95 -4.26 -5.36 5.53
N VAL A 96 -3.15 -4.89 6.06
CA VAL A 96 -3.07 -4.32 7.40
C VAL A 96 -2.55 -2.91 7.29
N PHE A 97 -3.32 -1.95 7.79
CA PHE A 97 -2.94 -0.54 7.83
C PHE A 97 -2.50 -0.17 9.24
N PHE A 98 -1.44 0.63 9.34
CA PHE A 98 -0.92 1.11 10.61
C PHE A 98 -0.85 2.63 10.60
N TYR A 99 -1.17 3.25 11.73
CA TYR A 99 -0.91 4.66 11.94
C TYR A 99 -0.46 4.89 13.37
N GLU A 100 0.77 5.41 13.54
CA GLU A 100 1.28 5.82 14.85
C GLU A 100 1.08 7.33 14.95
N ILE A 101 0.21 7.74 15.89
CA ILE A 101 -0.33 9.10 15.99
C ILE A 101 0.74 10.11 16.39
N GLU A 102 1.58 9.77 17.35
CA GLU A 102 2.57 10.71 17.90
C GLU A 102 3.69 11.00 16.91
N ALA A 103 4.30 9.97 16.36
CA ALA A 103 5.40 10.10 15.41
C ALA A 103 4.93 10.34 13.98
N LYS A 104 3.62 10.26 13.71
CA LYS A 104 3.06 10.42 12.36
C LYS A 104 3.64 9.42 11.36
N ILE A 105 3.77 8.16 11.80
CA ILE A 105 4.27 7.06 10.97
C ILE A 105 3.09 6.29 10.42
N ILE A 106 3.12 6.00 9.12
CA ILE A 106 2.15 5.13 8.48
C ILE A 106 2.83 3.86 8.01
N GLY A 107 2.05 2.79 7.92
CA GLY A 107 2.53 1.52 7.41
C GLY A 107 1.41 0.73 6.76
N ILE A 108 1.81 -0.14 5.86
CA ILE A 108 0.90 -1.06 5.19
C ILE A 108 1.59 -2.41 5.05
N ALA A 109 0.85 -3.48 5.27
CA ALA A 109 1.39 -4.83 5.17
C ALA A 109 0.42 -5.74 4.45
N HIS A 110 0.99 -6.68 3.71
CA HIS A 110 0.29 -7.81 3.12
C HIS A 110 0.48 -9.00 4.05
N ALA A 111 -0.57 -9.36 4.78
CA ALA A 111 -0.51 -10.44 5.78
C ALA A 111 -1.11 -11.72 5.19
N GLY A 112 -0.27 -12.53 4.55
CA GLY A 112 -0.61 -13.87 4.13
C GLY A 112 -0.26 -14.89 5.23
N TRP A 113 -0.76 -16.12 5.12
CA TRP A 113 -0.53 -17.14 6.15
C TRP A 113 0.96 -17.44 6.33
N ARG A 114 1.76 -17.41 5.26
CA ARG A 114 3.20 -17.63 5.33
C ARG A 114 3.92 -16.52 6.07
N GLY A 115 3.53 -15.27 5.82
CA GLY A 115 4.09 -14.13 6.52
C GLY A 115 3.74 -14.14 7.99
N ILE A 116 2.48 -14.42 8.33
CA ILE A 116 2.03 -14.51 9.72
C ILE A 116 2.76 -15.63 10.45
N ALA A 117 2.87 -16.82 9.86
CA ALA A 117 3.59 -17.95 10.43
C ALA A 117 5.08 -17.66 10.58
N GLY A 118 5.66 -16.83 9.70
CA GLY A 118 7.07 -16.45 9.74
C GLY A 118 7.40 -15.26 10.63
N GLY A 119 6.40 -14.64 11.28
CA GLY A 119 6.61 -13.56 12.23
C GLY A 119 6.50 -12.14 11.66
N LEU A 120 5.77 -11.96 10.57
CA LEU A 120 5.54 -10.62 9.98
C LEU A 120 4.86 -9.67 11.03
#